data_bf1a24489a7f1b17b3aea66e93dbf224
#
_entry.id   bf1a24489a7f1b17b3aea66e93dbf224
#
_cell.length_a   1.000
_cell.length_b   1.000
_cell.length_c   1.000
_cell.angle_alpha   90.00
_cell.angle_beta   90.00
_cell.angle_gamma   90.00
#
_symmetry.space_group_name_H-M   'P 1'
#
loop_
_entity.id
_entity.type
_entity.pdbx_description
1 polymer ?
#
loop_
_entity_poly.entity_id
_entity_poly.type
_entity_poly.pdbx_seq_one_letter_code
_entity_poly.pdbx_strand_id
1 'polypeptide(L)'
;MVSPENVERQILEFLEYKRTDRRPVQVAFYGGNFLGLEKGYIERLLNVSAKFVKNKRIDAIRFSTRPDTIDHDRIEAIKNYPVSTVEIGAQSMDDGVLATVRREHSASDTQRAVALLKDRRYQIGLQMMVGLPEEDEAGSLSTAYRISELKPDFVRIYPTIVLKNSLLARWYENGTYHPWSLERSIAHVKTLYLLFKQKNIPVIRMGLQASEDLDSGNAVLAGPYHPAFGHMVHSEIFLDMATVIMENETVSGEKVTIKVHPRSISKMRGLKNSNVDTLKKKFRLQSLKIVPDSSLEEDKLALLL
;
A
#
# COMPACT_ATOMS: atom_id res chain seq x y z
N MET A 1 20.02 10.00 -11.82
CA MET A 1 18.76 10.02 -12.62
C MET A 1 18.81 8.91 -13.65
N VAL A 2 17.70 8.21 -13.90
CA VAL A 2 17.64 7.09 -14.86
C VAL A 2 17.55 7.65 -16.28
N SER A 3 18.46 7.28 -17.19
CA SER A 3 18.40 7.79 -18.57
C SER A 3 17.21 7.20 -19.35
N PRO A 4 16.70 7.91 -20.38
CA PRO A 4 15.65 7.38 -21.27
C PRO A 4 16.01 6.03 -21.90
N GLU A 5 17.28 5.82 -22.25
CA GLU A 5 17.80 4.56 -22.81
C GLU A 5 17.72 3.42 -21.79
N ASN A 6 18.00 3.71 -20.51
CA ASN A 6 17.82 2.74 -19.43
C ASN A 6 16.35 2.38 -19.21
N VAL A 7 15.43 3.34 -19.33
CA VAL A 7 13.99 3.07 -19.26
C VAL A 7 13.57 2.15 -20.41
N GLU A 8 14.00 2.44 -21.64
CA GLU A 8 13.72 1.60 -22.81
C GLU A 8 14.22 0.17 -22.62
N ARG A 9 15.45 0.02 -22.17
CA ARG A 9 16.06 -1.29 -21.90
C ARG A 9 15.28 -2.06 -20.84
N GLN A 10 14.93 -1.42 -19.70
CA GLN A 10 14.15 -2.06 -18.65
C GLN A 10 12.76 -2.48 -19.14
N ILE A 11 12.08 -1.66 -19.93
CA ILE A 11 10.77 -2.03 -20.51
C ILE A 11 10.94 -3.29 -21.38
N LEU A 12 11.96 -3.33 -22.24
CA LEU A 12 12.21 -4.47 -23.12
C LEU A 12 12.50 -5.74 -22.30
N GLU A 13 13.38 -5.68 -21.33
CA GLU A 13 13.70 -6.78 -20.42
C GLU A 13 12.45 -7.34 -19.72
N PHE A 14 11.60 -6.46 -19.14
CA PHE A 14 10.37 -6.90 -18.49
C PHE A 14 9.33 -7.49 -19.44
N LEU A 15 9.29 -7.05 -20.70
CA LEU A 15 8.38 -7.58 -21.72
C LEU A 15 8.79 -8.95 -22.25
N GLU A 16 10.04 -9.39 -22.03
CA GLU A 16 10.51 -10.73 -22.37
C GLU A 16 10.00 -11.82 -21.43
N TYR A 17 9.57 -11.46 -20.21
CA TYR A 17 8.96 -12.42 -19.30
C TYR A 17 7.64 -12.96 -19.88
N LYS A 18 7.58 -14.26 -20.16
CA LYS A 18 6.37 -14.93 -20.65
C LYS A 18 5.30 -14.85 -19.58
N ARG A 19 4.13 -14.29 -19.93
CA ARG A 19 2.94 -14.24 -19.09
C ARG A 19 1.84 -15.06 -19.73
N THR A 20 1.22 -15.95 -18.95
CA THR A 20 0.06 -16.74 -19.38
C THR A 20 -1.21 -15.89 -19.41
N ASP A 21 -1.34 -14.94 -18.48
CA ASP A 21 -2.48 -14.02 -18.39
C ASP A 21 -2.05 -12.60 -18.67
N ARG A 22 -2.66 -11.96 -19.68
CA ARG A 22 -2.45 -10.55 -19.95
C ARG A 22 -3.31 -9.73 -18.98
N ARG A 23 -2.67 -9.24 -17.92
CA ARG A 23 -3.23 -8.15 -17.10
C ARG A 23 -2.80 -6.82 -17.70
N PRO A 24 -3.48 -5.70 -17.37
CA PRO A 24 -2.98 -4.38 -17.76
C PRO A 24 -1.52 -4.21 -17.35
N VAL A 25 -0.67 -3.91 -18.33
CA VAL A 25 0.77 -3.70 -18.13
C VAL A 25 1.03 -2.21 -18.18
N GLN A 26 1.62 -1.66 -17.13
CA GLN A 26 1.91 -0.24 -17.02
C GLN A 26 3.39 -0.01 -16.77
N VAL A 27 3.96 1.02 -17.38
CA VAL A 27 5.24 1.57 -16.95
C VAL A 27 4.99 2.48 -15.75
N ALA A 28 5.71 2.25 -14.66
CA ALA A 28 5.56 3.00 -13.42
C ALA A 28 6.85 3.76 -13.09
N PHE A 29 6.77 5.08 -12.99
CA PHE A 29 7.86 5.91 -12.50
C PHE A 29 7.65 6.17 -11.01
N TYR A 30 8.45 5.49 -10.18
CA TYR A 30 8.50 5.68 -8.75
C TYR A 30 9.87 6.26 -8.34
N GLY A 31 9.95 6.92 -7.21
CA GLY A 31 11.19 7.48 -6.69
C GLY A 31 11.04 8.88 -6.12
N GLY A 32 9.79 9.27 -5.81
CA GLY A 32 9.52 10.45 -5.01
C GLY A 32 8.68 11.52 -5.69
N ASN A 33 9.19 12.25 -6.69
CA ASN A 33 8.51 13.43 -7.20
C ASN A 33 8.68 13.58 -8.72
N PHE A 34 7.89 12.83 -9.49
CA PHE A 34 8.01 12.82 -10.95
C PHE A 34 7.74 14.19 -11.57
N LEU A 35 6.66 14.86 -11.17
CA LEU A 35 6.33 16.19 -11.71
C LEU A 35 7.25 17.31 -11.20
N GLY A 36 8.03 17.07 -10.16
CA GLY A 36 9.06 18.00 -9.70
C GLY A 36 10.36 17.96 -10.53
N LEU A 37 10.47 17.03 -11.46
CA LEU A 37 11.60 16.97 -12.38
C LEU A 37 11.56 18.11 -13.41
N GLU A 38 12.70 18.36 -14.07
CA GLU A 38 12.80 19.32 -15.16
C GLU A 38 11.88 18.88 -16.33
N LYS A 39 11.14 19.84 -16.91
CA LYS A 39 10.09 19.59 -17.90
C LYS A 39 10.59 18.78 -19.12
N GLY A 40 11.71 19.16 -19.70
CA GLY A 40 12.26 18.45 -20.85
C GLY A 40 12.74 17.02 -20.49
N TYR A 41 13.10 16.78 -19.22
CA TYR A 41 13.43 15.44 -18.77
C TYR A 41 12.18 14.57 -18.60
N ILE A 42 11.08 15.12 -18.05
CA ILE A 42 9.77 14.45 -18.00
C ILE A 42 9.33 14.05 -19.42
N GLU A 43 9.41 14.99 -20.35
CA GLU A 43 9.02 14.76 -21.76
C GLU A 43 9.83 13.62 -22.40
N ARG A 44 11.14 13.57 -22.18
CA ARG A 44 11.98 12.47 -22.68
C ARG A 44 11.57 11.10 -22.12
N LEU A 45 11.32 11.00 -20.83
CA LEU A 45 10.87 9.75 -20.19
C LEU A 45 9.50 9.31 -20.69
N LEU A 46 8.55 10.25 -20.81
CA LEU A 46 7.21 9.96 -21.29
C LEU A 46 7.20 9.58 -22.78
N ASN A 47 8.03 10.24 -23.60
CA ASN A 47 8.16 9.91 -25.03
C ASN A 47 8.63 8.48 -25.26
N VAL A 48 9.63 8.01 -24.50
CA VAL A 48 10.09 6.62 -24.59
C VAL A 48 8.97 5.65 -24.24
N SER A 49 8.30 5.86 -23.11
CA SER A 49 7.22 4.98 -22.65
C SER A 49 6.00 5.00 -23.59
N ALA A 50 5.66 6.17 -24.14
CA ALA A 50 4.52 6.35 -25.04
C ALA A 50 4.68 5.55 -26.36
N LYS A 51 5.91 5.34 -26.86
CA LYS A 51 6.17 4.47 -28.02
C LYS A 51 5.64 3.05 -27.79
N PHE A 52 5.87 2.51 -26.58
CA PHE A 52 5.42 1.15 -26.23
C PHE A 52 3.90 1.07 -26.08
N VAL A 53 3.25 2.15 -25.58
CA VAL A 53 1.78 2.21 -25.54
C VAL A 53 1.21 2.27 -26.95
N LYS A 54 1.75 3.14 -27.83
CA LYS A 54 1.34 3.24 -29.21
C LYS A 54 1.44 1.90 -29.97
N ASN A 55 2.48 1.13 -29.67
CA ASN A 55 2.71 -0.19 -30.26
C ASN A 55 1.95 -1.31 -29.51
N LYS A 56 1.05 -0.98 -28.58
CA LYS A 56 0.22 -1.92 -27.82
C LYS A 56 1.02 -2.98 -27.04
N ARG A 57 2.27 -2.69 -26.72
CA ARG A 57 3.13 -3.58 -25.89
C ARG A 57 2.88 -3.37 -24.40
N ILE A 58 2.53 -2.16 -24.00
CA ILE A 58 2.03 -1.77 -22.67
C ILE A 58 0.72 -1.03 -22.80
N ASP A 59 -0.05 -0.92 -21.71
CA ASP A 59 -1.40 -0.36 -21.76
C ASP A 59 -1.42 1.12 -21.35
N ALA A 60 -0.56 1.56 -20.41
CA ALA A 60 -0.50 2.94 -19.96
C ALA A 60 0.78 3.26 -19.18
N ILE A 61 0.90 4.53 -18.79
CA ILE A 61 1.95 5.05 -17.93
C ILE A 61 1.32 5.47 -16.60
N ARG A 62 2.05 5.26 -15.50
CA ARG A 62 1.72 5.77 -14.17
C ARG A 62 2.96 6.35 -13.50
N PHE A 63 2.78 7.25 -12.55
CA PHE A 63 3.88 7.77 -11.75
C PHE A 63 3.43 8.22 -10.36
N SER A 64 4.40 8.35 -9.44
CA SER A 64 4.19 8.98 -8.14
C SER A 64 4.80 10.37 -8.11
N THR A 65 4.12 11.30 -7.43
CA THR A 65 4.58 12.68 -7.29
C THR A 65 4.12 13.29 -5.97
N ARG A 66 4.70 14.42 -5.61
CA ARG A 66 4.28 15.23 -4.46
C ARG A 66 3.06 16.09 -4.84
N PRO A 67 2.14 16.36 -3.89
CA PRO A 67 0.95 17.15 -4.19
C PRO A 67 1.25 18.60 -4.58
N ASP A 68 2.28 19.24 -3.98
CA ASP A 68 2.70 20.61 -4.27
C ASP A 68 3.26 20.83 -5.69
N THR A 69 3.64 19.74 -6.36
CA THR A 69 4.12 19.79 -7.76
C THR A 69 3.03 19.53 -8.79
N ILE A 70 1.79 19.39 -8.36
CA ILE A 70 0.64 19.22 -9.25
C ILE A 70 -0.03 20.59 -9.45
N ASP A 71 0.23 21.20 -10.59
CA ASP A 71 -0.38 22.46 -11.04
C ASP A 71 -0.90 22.36 -12.49
N HIS A 72 -1.54 23.41 -12.97
CA HIS A 72 -2.10 23.44 -14.32
C HIS A 72 -1.03 23.24 -15.40
N ASP A 73 0.13 23.87 -15.27
CA ASP A 73 1.20 23.80 -16.27
C ASP A 73 1.80 22.40 -16.36
N ARG A 74 1.99 21.74 -15.20
CA ARG A 74 2.51 20.37 -15.14
C ARG A 74 1.50 19.36 -15.70
N ILE A 75 0.21 19.55 -15.41
CA ILE A 75 -0.85 18.72 -15.99
C ILE A 75 -0.95 18.93 -17.52
N GLU A 76 -0.88 20.17 -17.99
CA GLU A 76 -0.86 20.45 -19.43
C GLU A 76 0.34 19.79 -20.14
N ALA A 77 1.50 19.75 -19.50
CA ALA A 77 2.69 19.11 -20.05
C ALA A 77 2.54 17.59 -20.25
N ILE A 78 1.70 16.93 -19.45
CA ILE A 78 1.50 15.47 -19.54
C ILE A 78 0.21 15.05 -20.26
N LYS A 79 -0.69 15.97 -20.59
CA LYS A 79 -2.04 15.68 -21.11
C LYS A 79 -2.07 14.87 -22.40
N ASN A 80 -1.06 15.03 -23.24
CA ASN A 80 -0.96 14.35 -24.54
C ASN A 80 -0.25 13.01 -24.48
N TYR A 81 0.21 12.61 -23.28
CA TYR A 81 0.84 11.32 -23.05
C TYR A 81 -0.18 10.30 -22.52
N PRO A 82 0.03 9.01 -22.75
CA PRO A 82 -0.89 7.95 -22.29
C PRO A 82 -0.73 7.67 -20.78
N VAL A 83 -0.73 8.72 -19.97
CA VAL A 83 -0.75 8.63 -18.52
C VAL A 83 -2.17 8.32 -18.07
N SER A 84 -2.35 7.22 -17.36
CA SER A 84 -3.65 6.81 -16.82
C SER A 84 -3.77 7.09 -15.32
N THR A 85 -2.68 6.99 -14.59
CA THR A 85 -2.72 6.97 -13.13
C THR A 85 -1.66 7.90 -12.54
N VAL A 86 -2.07 8.74 -11.60
CA VAL A 86 -1.19 9.59 -10.79
C VAL A 86 -1.32 9.21 -9.32
N GLU A 87 -0.20 8.87 -8.70
CA GLU A 87 -0.14 8.54 -7.27
C GLU A 87 0.45 9.73 -6.50
N ILE A 88 -0.31 10.22 -5.54
CA ILE A 88 0.07 11.40 -4.74
C ILE A 88 0.58 10.94 -3.39
N GLY A 89 1.80 11.33 -3.05
CA GLY A 89 2.40 11.08 -1.75
C GLY A 89 1.91 12.06 -0.69
N ALA A 90 0.66 11.93 -0.25
CA ALA A 90 0.08 12.78 0.81
C ALA A 90 0.80 12.59 2.15
N GLN A 91 1.15 11.36 2.48
CA GLN A 91 1.80 10.90 3.72
C GLN A 91 0.94 11.08 4.96
N SER A 92 0.57 12.32 5.31
CA SER A 92 -0.39 12.70 6.34
C SER A 92 -1.30 13.82 5.81
N MET A 93 -2.44 14.01 6.46
CA MET A 93 -3.31 15.17 6.26
C MET A 93 -3.25 16.14 7.45
N ASP A 94 -2.27 15.99 8.34
CA ASP A 94 -1.95 16.89 9.44
C ASP A 94 -0.74 17.74 9.07
N ASP A 95 -0.91 19.06 9.01
CA ASP A 95 0.14 20.00 8.61
C ASP A 95 1.27 20.07 9.65
N GLY A 96 0.98 19.82 10.94
CA GLY A 96 1.99 19.74 12.01
C GLY A 96 2.89 18.53 11.82
N VAL A 97 2.30 17.35 11.54
CA VAL A 97 3.04 16.13 11.23
C VAL A 97 3.89 16.33 9.96
N LEU A 98 3.29 16.90 8.89
CA LEU A 98 4.00 17.16 7.64
C LEU A 98 5.20 18.09 7.85
N ALA A 99 5.04 19.18 8.63
CA ALA A 99 6.12 20.10 8.96
C ALA A 99 7.23 19.42 9.77
N THR A 100 6.87 18.59 10.76
CA THR A 100 7.83 17.84 11.56
C THR A 100 8.70 16.93 10.70
N VAL A 101 8.09 16.19 9.77
CA VAL A 101 8.85 15.31 8.85
C VAL A 101 9.44 16.04 7.64
N ARG A 102 9.46 17.37 7.67
CA ARG A 102 10.01 18.24 6.63
C ARG A 102 9.43 18.00 5.25
N ARG A 103 8.11 17.77 5.19
CA ARG A 103 7.38 17.80 3.92
C ARG A 103 7.11 19.25 3.55
N GLU A 104 7.39 19.59 2.30
CA GLU A 104 7.23 20.97 1.78
C GLU A 104 5.81 21.22 1.25
N HIS A 105 4.88 20.28 1.48
CA HIS A 105 3.48 20.39 1.10
C HIS A 105 2.55 20.34 2.31
N SER A 106 1.35 20.85 2.14
CA SER A 106 0.28 20.85 3.13
C SER A 106 -0.84 19.89 2.75
N ALA A 107 -1.75 19.66 3.69
CA ALA A 107 -3.00 18.94 3.42
C ALA A 107 -3.85 19.63 2.34
N SER A 108 -3.85 20.97 2.30
CA SER A 108 -4.55 21.74 1.27
C SER A 108 -3.95 21.54 -0.13
N ASP A 109 -2.64 21.34 -0.25
CA ASP A 109 -1.99 20.99 -1.52
C ASP A 109 -2.48 19.63 -2.03
N THR A 110 -2.63 18.65 -1.13
CA THR A 110 -3.20 17.34 -1.47
C THR A 110 -4.63 17.47 -1.99
N GLN A 111 -5.48 18.27 -1.32
CA GLN A 111 -6.87 18.52 -1.73
C GLN A 111 -6.92 19.17 -3.11
N ARG A 112 -6.12 20.21 -3.34
CA ARG A 112 -6.03 20.92 -4.62
C ARG A 112 -5.54 20.00 -5.74
N ALA A 113 -4.51 19.20 -5.50
CA ALA A 113 -3.97 18.25 -6.45
C ALA A 113 -5.01 17.22 -6.88
N VAL A 114 -5.75 16.66 -5.93
CA VAL A 114 -6.83 15.70 -6.22
C VAL A 114 -7.93 16.35 -7.06
N ALA A 115 -8.37 17.57 -6.75
CA ALA A 115 -9.38 18.28 -7.52
C ALA A 115 -8.93 18.49 -8.98
N LEU A 116 -7.71 18.98 -9.19
CA LEU A 116 -7.15 19.22 -10.53
C LEU A 116 -7.05 17.93 -11.36
N LEU A 117 -6.66 16.81 -10.75
CA LEU A 117 -6.54 15.53 -11.46
C LEU A 117 -7.91 14.92 -11.79
N LYS A 118 -8.92 15.08 -10.92
CA LYS A 118 -10.29 14.64 -11.16
C LYS A 118 -10.90 15.32 -12.38
N ASP A 119 -10.72 16.62 -12.51
CA ASP A 119 -11.19 17.40 -13.67
C ASP A 119 -10.63 16.86 -14.99
N ARG A 120 -9.47 16.24 -14.97
CA ARG A 120 -8.78 15.67 -16.13
C ARG A 120 -8.97 14.15 -16.28
N ARG A 121 -9.79 13.53 -15.40
CA ARG A 121 -10.16 12.11 -15.42
C ARG A 121 -8.97 11.13 -15.27
N TYR A 122 -7.92 11.55 -14.57
CA TYR A 122 -6.87 10.60 -14.16
C TYR A 122 -7.37 9.68 -13.06
N GLN A 123 -6.92 8.44 -13.09
CA GLN A 123 -7.03 7.57 -11.92
C GLN A 123 -6.08 8.06 -10.82
N ILE A 124 -6.60 8.26 -9.62
CA ILE A 124 -5.89 8.89 -8.51
C ILE A 124 -5.63 7.88 -7.40
N GLY A 125 -4.35 7.64 -7.10
CA GLY A 125 -3.92 6.94 -5.90
C GLY A 125 -3.45 7.91 -4.83
N LEU A 126 -3.85 7.68 -3.57
CA LEU A 126 -3.29 8.42 -2.44
C LEU A 126 -2.44 7.48 -1.58
N GLN A 127 -1.23 7.92 -1.28
CA GLN A 127 -0.33 7.21 -0.38
C GLN A 127 -0.30 7.93 0.96
N MET A 128 -0.56 7.18 2.04
CA MET A 128 -0.39 7.64 3.42
C MET A 128 0.68 6.81 4.14
N MET A 129 1.24 7.37 5.18
CA MET A 129 2.14 6.68 6.10
C MET A 129 1.49 6.58 7.48
N VAL A 130 1.97 5.64 8.29
CA VAL A 130 1.58 5.48 9.70
C VAL A 130 2.81 5.44 10.59
N GLY A 131 2.69 5.99 11.79
CA GLY A 131 3.78 6.06 12.74
C GLY A 131 4.84 7.08 12.36
N LEU A 132 4.47 8.17 11.71
CA LEU A 132 5.34 9.32 11.50
C LEU A 132 5.70 9.96 12.86
N PRO A 133 6.84 10.67 12.97
CA PRO A 133 7.14 11.49 14.15
C PRO A 133 5.96 12.41 14.50
N GLU A 134 5.65 12.53 15.78
CA GLU A 134 4.52 13.29 16.35
C GLU A 134 3.13 12.83 15.90
N GLU A 135 3.00 11.67 15.24
CA GLU A 135 1.72 11.09 14.84
C GLU A 135 1.38 9.88 15.72
N ASP A 136 0.19 9.90 16.32
CA ASP A 136 -0.40 8.75 17.00
C ASP A 136 -1.44 8.03 16.13
N GLU A 137 -2.11 7.02 16.70
CA GLU A 137 -3.16 6.28 16.01
C GLU A 137 -4.37 7.16 15.65
N ALA A 138 -4.72 8.12 16.51
CA ALA A 138 -5.84 9.02 16.28
C ALA A 138 -5.54 10.00 15.13
N GLY A 139 -4.32 10.52 15.07
CA GLY A 139 -3.84 11.40 13.99
C GLY A 139 -3.84 10.69 12.64
N SER A 140 -3.29 9.47 12.57
CA SER A 140 -3.29 8.71 11.32
C SER A 140 -4.68 8.22 10.93
N LEU A 141 -5.57 7.93 11.89
CA LEU A 141 -6.99 7.63 11.61
C LEU A 141 -7.71 8.87 11.04
N SER A 142 -7.48 10.05 11.61
CA SER A 142 -7.98 11.33 11.07
C SER A 142 -7.49 11.57 9.63
N THR A 143 -6.22 11.30 9.37
CA THR A 143 -5.64 11.34 8.02
C THR A 143 -6.39 10.42 7.06
N ALA A 144 -6.68 9.17 7.46
CA ALA A 144 -7.41 8.22 6.63
C ALA A 144 -8.86 8.69 6.34
N TYR A 145 -9.55 9.26 7.32
CA TYR A 145 -10.87 9.85 7.11
C TYR A 145 -10.81 10.99 6.10
N ARG A 146 -9.90 11.94 6.24
CA ARG A 146 -9.74 13.08 5.32
C ARG A 146 -9.37 12.62 3.91
N ILE A 147 -8.52 11.60 3.78
CA ILE A 147 -8.21 10.94 2.49
C ILE A 147 -9.47 10.32 1.90
N SER A 148 -10.29 9.63 2.70
CA SER A 148 -11.52 8.98 2.21
C SER A 148 -12.55 9.98 1.67
N GLU A 149 -12.62 11.18 2.24
CA GLU A 149 -13.49 12.27 1.75
C GLU A 149 -13.05 12.78 0.37
N LEU A 150 -11.77 12.67 0.05
CA LEU A 150 -11.27 13.00 -1.29
C LEU A 150 -11.65 11.96 -2.35
N LYS A 151 -12.21 10.81 -1.95
CA LYS A 151 -12.67 9.73 -2.84
C LYS A 151 -11.64 9.38 -3.92
N PRO A 152 -10.42 8.96 -3.54
CA PRO A 152 -9.43 8.47 -4.50
C PRO A 152 -9.88 7.12 -5.10
N ASP A 153 -9.33 6.74 -6.25
CA ASP A 153 -9.60 5.44 -6.86
C ASP A 153 -8.96 4.29 -6.07
N PHE A 154 -7.88 4.55 -5.34
CA PHE A 154 -7.24 3.60 -4.44
C PHE A 154 -6.31 4.29 -3.44
N VAL A 155 -5.92 3.55 -2.41
CA VAL A 155 -4.97 4.00 -1.38
C VAL A 155 -3.81 2.99 -1.23
N ARG A 156 -2.65 3.50 -0.81
CA ARG A 156 -1.52 2.72 -0.29
C ARG A 156 -1.22 3.17 1.13
N ILE A 157 -0.97 2.23 2.03
CA ILE A 157 -0.64 2.49 3.43
C ILE A 157 0.75 1.93 3.73
N TYR A 158 1.67 2.81 4.11
CA TYR A 158 3.04 2.42 4.41
C TYR A 158 3.41 2.70 5.86
N PRO A 159 3.84 1.68 6.62
CA PRO A 159 4.42 1.91 7.93
C PRO A 159 5.75 2.65 7.79
N THR A 160 6.02 3.55 8.74
CA THR A 160 7.27 4.31 8.79
C THR A 160 8.39 3.42 9.27
N ILE A 161 9.45 3.32 8.47
CA ILE A 161 10.69 2.62 8.82
C ILE A 161 11.86 3.60 8.87
N VAL A 162 12.83 3.29 9.71
CA VAL A 162 14.06 4.09 9.85
C VAL A 162 15.11 3.52 8.90
N LEU A 163 15.40 4.27 7.85
CA LEU A 163 16.46 3.92 6.90
C LEU A 163 17.78 4.53 7.32
N LYS A 164 18.87 3.77 7.20
CA LYS A 164 20.23 4.27 7.42
C LYS A 164 20.50 5.55 6.61
N ASN A 165 21.30 6.43 7.16
CA ASN A 165 21.69 7.71 6.55
C ASN A 165 20.52 8.70 6.30
N SER A 166 19.34 8.45 6.86
CA SER A 166 18.21 9.37 6.80
C SER A 166 18.22 10.35 7.99
N LEU A 167 17.44 11.44 7.88
CA LEU A 167 17.20 12.31 9.02
C LEU A 167 16.51 11.54 10.17
N LEU A 168 15.60 10.65 9.84
CA LEU A 168 14.88 9.84 10.81
C LEU A 168 15.83 8.87 11.57
N ALA A 169 16.91 8.39 10.92
CA ALA A 169 17.95 7.61 11.59
C ALA A 169 18.63 8.41 12.70
N ARG A 170 18.94 9.69 12.46
CA ARG A 170 19.54 10.57 13.48
C ARG A 170 18.59 10.79 14.67
N TRP A 171 17.29 10.93 14.40
CA TRP A 171 16.28 11.07 15.46
C TRP A 171 16.08 9.79 16.25
N TYR A 172 16.18 8.66 15.60
CA TYR A 172 16.17 7.36 16.28
C TYR A 172 17.41 7.17 17.15
N GLU A 173 18.60 7.45 16.62
CA GLU A 173 19.89 7.29 17.32
C GLU A 173 20.02 8.21 18.53
N ASN A 174 19.47 9.42 18.47
CA ASN A 174 19.48 10.38 19.60
C ASN A 174 18.25 10.23 20.54
N GLY A 175 17.36 9.27 20.29
CA GLY A 175 16.20 8.97 21.13
C GLY A 175 15.02 9.93 20.99
N THR A 176 15.00 10.80 19.97
CA THR A 176 13.86 11.72 19.74
C THR A 176 12.74 11.09 18.91
N TYR A 177 12.97 9.95 18.28
CA TYR A 177 11.97 9.18 17.56
C TYR A 177 12.05 7.69 17.91
N HIS A 178 10.91 7.09 18.20
CA HIS A 178 10.76 5.66 18.43
C HIS A 178 9.77 5.08 17.41
N PRO A 179 10.22 4.21 16.47
CA PRO A 179 9.31 3.61 15.50
C PRO A 179 8.32 2.68 16.19
N TRP A 180 7.12 2.57 15.65
CA TRP A 180 6.14 1.60 16.13
C TRP A 180 6.66 0.16 15.97
N SER A 181 6.19 -0.74 16.82
CA SER A 181 6.47 -2.17 16.66
C SER A 181 5.72 -2.72 15.44
N LEU A 182 6.13 -3.90 14.97
CA LEU A 182 5.48 -4.60 13.87
C LEU A 182 4.01 -4.91 14.23
N GLU A 183 3.77 -5.41 15.43
CA GLU A 183 2.43 -5.78 15.93
C GLU A 183 1.52 -4.55 16.01
N ARG A 184 2.00 -3.46 16.58
CA ARG A 184 1.26 -2.18 16.67
C ARG A 184 0.89 -1.68 15.27
N SER A 185 1.84 -1.71 14.35
CA SER A 185 1.63 -1.27 12.97
C SER A 185 0.62 -2.14 12.22
N ILE A 186 0.68 -3.46 12.41
CA ILE A 186 -0.28 -4.41 11.79
C ILE A 186 -1.68 -4.13 12.33
N ALA A 187 -1.85 -4.03 13.66
CA ALA A 187 -3.14 -3.79 14.28
C ALA A 187 -3.76 -2.46 13.81
N HIS A 188 -2.96 -1.40 13.73
CA HIS A 188 -3.45 -0.10 13.29
C HIS A 188 -3.75 -0.08 11.78
N VAL A 189 -2.87 -0.62 10.93
CA VAL A 189 -3.12 -0.70 9.47
C VAL A 189 -4.35 -1.58 9.16
N LYS A 190 -4.63 -2.61 9.98
CA LYS A 190 -5.91 -3.36 9.91
C LYS A 190 -7.11 -2.43 10.08
N THR A 191 -7.09 -1.56 11.08
CA THR A 191 -8.18 -0.58 11.32
C THR A 191 -8.36 0.36 10.12
N LEU A 192 -7.27 0.91 9.60
CA LEU A 192 -7.31 1.78 8.42
C LEU A 192 -7.81 1.06 7.16
N TYR A 193 -7.37 -0.18 6.94
CA TYR A 193 -7.85 -1.00 5.84
C TYR A 193 -9.36 -1.23 5.91
N LEU A 194 -9.89 -1.55 7.08
CA LEU A 194 -11.32 -1.75 7.29
C LEU A 194 -12.12 -0.47 7.07
N LEU A 195 -11.58 0.69 7.48
CA LEU A 195 -12.17 2.01 7.21
C LEU A 195 -12.28 2.25 5.70
N PHE A 196 -11.19 2.09 4.93
CA PHE A 196 -11.22 2.28 3.48
C PHE A 196 -12.14 1.28 2.79
N LYS A 197 -12.15 0.03 3.23
CA LYS A 197 -13.09 -1.00 2.75
C LYS A 197 -14.54 -0.58 2.96
N GLN A 198 -14.90 -0.07 4.14
CA GLN A 198 -16.25 0.45 4.43
C GLN A 198 -16.63 1.64 3.54
N LYS A 199 -15.66 2.45 3.14
CA LYS A 199 -15.83 3.58 2.21
C LYS A 199 -15.78 3.16 0.72
N ASN A 200 -15.66 1.85 0.42
CA ASN A 200 -15.48 1.31 -0.93
C ASN A 200 -14.25 1.86 -1.67
N ILE A 201 -13.18 2.16 -0.94
CA ILE A 201 -11.91 2.60 -1.49
C ILE A 201 -10.91 1.44 -1.42
N PRO A 202 -10.44 0.91 -2.55
CA PRO A 202 -9.46 -0.18 -2.57
C PRO A 202 -8.13 0.23 -1.93
N VAL A 203 -7.62 -0.57 -1.00
CA VAL A 203 -6.24 -0.49 -0.53
C VAL A 203 -5.41 -1.50 -1.32
N ILE A 204 -4.66 -1.01 -2.29
CA ILE A 204 -3.93 -1.89 -3.23
C ILE A 204 -2.57 -2.36 -2.69
N ARG A 205 -2.08 -1.73 -1.63
CA ARG A 205 -0.83 -2.11 -0.97
C ARG A 205 -0.82 -1.67 0.48
N MET A 206 -0.36 -2.58 1.33
CA MET A 206 -0.01 -2.35 2.72
C MET A 206 1.43 -2.83 2.95
N GLY A 207 2.28 -1.96 3.50
CA GLY A 207 3.72 -2.21 3.65
C GLY A 207 4.54 -1.92 2.40
N LEU A 208 5.86 -1.75 2.59
CA LEU A 208 6.78 -1.42 1.52
C LEU A 208 6.93 -2.60 0.54
N GLN A 209 7.32 -2.27 -0.67
CA GLN A 209 7.68 -3.30 -1.64
C GLN A 209 9.01 -3.92 -1.23
N ALA A 210 9.05 -5.24 -1.23
CA ALA A 210 10.28 -5.98 -1.05
C ALA A 210 11.31 -5.56 -2.11
N SER A 211 12.53 -5.32 -1.67
CA SER A 211 13.69 -5.05 -2.53
C SER A 211 14.91 -5.67 -1.88
N GLU A 212 15.92 -5.96 -2.67
CA GLU A 212 17.15 -6.58 -2.19
C GLU A 212 17.78 -5.79 -1.02
N ASP A 213 17.80 -4.46 -1.13
CA ASP A 213 18.34 -3.57 -0.08
C ASP A 213 17.54 -3.62 1.23
N LEU A 214 16.21 -3.74 1.14
CA LEU A 214 15.35 -3.83 2.31
C LEU A 214 15.37 -5.23 2.91
N ASP A 215 15.34 -6.27 2.08
CA ASP A 215 15.25 -7.67 2.53
C ASP A 215 16.57 -8.17 3.13
N SER A 216 17.72 -7.65 2.66
CA SER A 216 19.03 -7.95 3.25
C SER A 216 19.22 -7.34 4.64
N GLY A 217 18.33 -6.43 5.09
CA GLY A 217 18.46 -5.70 6.36
C GLY A 217 19.56 -4.62 6.34
N ASN A 218 20.25 -4.44 5.21
CA ASN A 218 21.34 -3.48 5.12
C ASN A 218 20.88 -2.03 5.16
N ALA A 219 19.69 -1.74 4.62
CA ALA A 219 19.14 -0.39 4.55
C ALA A 219 18.29 -0.04 5.78
N VAL A 220 17.65 -1.01 6.45
CA VAL A 220 16.73 -0.76 7.57
C VAL A 220 17.49 -0.75 8.89
N LEU A 221 17.39 0.35 9.64
CA LEU A 221 17.95 0.49 10.98
C LEU A 221 16.96 0.06 12.06
N ALA A 222 15.67 0.45 11.91
CA ALA A 222 14.61 0.12 12.86
C ALA A 222 13.22 0.28 12.21
N GLY A 223 12.19 -0.22 12.90
CA GLY A 223 10.79 -0.06 12.50
C GLY A 223 10.15 -1.33 11.94
N PRO A 224 8.86 -1.26 11.60
CA PRO A 224 8.02 -2.42 11.33
C PRO A 224 8.16 -2.94 9.88
N TYR A 225 9.39 -3.17 9.43
CA TYR A 225 9.61 -3.77 8.12
C TYR A 225 9.38 -5.28 8.15
N HIS A 226 8.53 -5.75 7.25
CA HIS A 226 8.39 -7.17 6.94
C HIS A 226 7.93 -7.34 5.48
N PRO A 227 8.55 -8.23 4.67
CA PRO A 227 8.20 -8.41 3.25
C PRO A 227 6.76 -8.88 3.06
N ALA A 228 6.20 -9.61 4.04
CA ALA A 228 4.82 -10.08 4.05
C ALA A 228 3.87 -9.19 4.90
N PHE A 229 4.18 -7.91 5.13
CA PHE A 229 3.41 -7.03 6.00
C PHE A 229 1.90 -7.01 5.65
N GLY A 230 1.56 -6.80 4.40
CA GLY A 230 0.16 -6.80 3.95
C GLY A 230 -0.55 -8.16 4.14
N HIS A 231 0.18 -9.26 3.99
CA HIS A 231 -0.34 -10.59 4.28
C HIS A 231 -0.64 -10.74 5.78
N MET A 232 0.22 -10.24 6.66
CA MET A 232 0.02 -10.28 8.11
C MET A 232 -1.23 -9.47 8.52
N VAL A 233 -1.42 -8.27 7.94
CA VAL A 233 -2.66 -7.48 8.16
C VAL A 233 -3.90 -8.27 7.77
N HIS A 234 -3.91 -8.90 6.59
CA HIS A 234 -5.04 -9.74 6.18
C HIS A 234 -5.22 -10.96 7.08
N SER A 235 -4.12 -11.55 7.57
CA SER A 235 -4.20 -12.70 8.49
C SER A 235 -4.87 -12.31 9.81
N GLU A 236 -4.56 -11.15 10.36
CA GLU A 236 -5.24 -10.61 11.55
C GLU A 236 -6.74 -10.40 11.32
N ILE A 237 -7.15 -9.91 10.14
CA ILE A 237 -8.57 -9.76 9.79
C ILE A 237 -9.27 -11.13 9.80
N PHE A 238 -8.67 -12.15 9.21
CA PHE A 238 -9.24 -13.50 9.21
C PHE A 238 -9.26 -14.13 10.60
N LEU A 239 -8.28 -13.85 11.44
CA LEU A 239 -8.25 -14.27 12.83
C LEU A 239 -9.41 -13.67 13.62
N ASP A 240 -9.63 -12.36 13.49
CA ASP A 240 -10.75 -11.67 14.15
C ASP A 240 -12.10 -12.24 13.68
N MET A 241 -12.29 -12.41 12.38
CA MET A 241 -13.52 -12.98 11.81
C MET A 241 -13.80 -14.38 12.33
N ALA A 242 -12.79 -15.26 12.33
CA ALA A 242 -12.92 -16.63 12.84
C ALA A 242 -13.21 -16.62 14.34
N THR A 243 -12.55 -15.75 15.09
CA THR A 243 -12.77 -15.58 16.52
C THR A 243 -14.21 -15.20 16.84
N VAL A 244 -14.72 -14.16 16.17
CA VAL A 244 -16.11 -13.68 16.38
C VAL A 244 -17.15 -14.77 16.04
N ILE A 245 -16.97 -15.48 14.93
CA ILE A 245 -17.91 -16.53 14.54
C ILE A 245 -17.86 -17.69 15.55
N MET A 246 -16.68 -18.11 15.98
CA MET A 246 -16.54 -19.21 16.93
C MET A 246 -17.04 -18.84 18.35
N GLU A 247 -16.93 -17.58 18.75
CA GLU A 247 -17.53 -17.06 19.99
C GLU A 247 -19.06 -17.08 19.91
N ASN A 248 -19.64 -16.63 18.82
CA ASN A 248 -21.08 -16.60 18.60
C ASN A 248 -21.70 -18.02 18.59
N GLU A 249 -20.99 -19.00 18.03
CA GLU A 249 -21.41 -20.41 18.00
C GLU A 249 -21.01 -21.17 19.28
N THR A 250 -20.45 -20.50 20.27
CA THR A 250 -20.01 -21.08 21.56
C THR A 250 -19.10 -22.30 21.42
N VAL A 251 -18.23 -22.30 20.42
CA VAL A 251 -17.34 -23.43 20.10
C VAL A 251 -16.33 -23.66 21.21
N SER A 252 -16.22 -24.92 21.68
CA SER A 252 -15.18 -25.32 22.65
C SER A 252 -14.90 -26.80 22.61
N GLY A 253 -13.64 -27.20 22.55
CA GLY A 253 -13.21 -28.60 22.67
C GLY A 253 -13.48 -29.49 21.44
N GLU A 254 -14.01 -28.96 20.36
CA GLU A 254 -14.52 -29.70 19.20
C GLU A 254 -13.52 -29.83 18.06
N LYS A 255 -13.91 -30.62 17.04
CA LYS A 255 -13.24 -30.67 15.75
C LYS A 255 -13.94 -29.68 14.83
N VAL A 256 -13.23 -28.65 14.42
CA VAL A 256 -13.77 -27.54 13.64
C VAL A 256 -13.18 -27.51 12.23
N THR A 257 -14.02 -27.16 11.25
CA THR A 257 -13.57 -26.89 9.89
C THR A 257 -13.97 -25.46 9.49
N ILE A 258 -12.99 -24.66 9.06
CA ILE A 258 -13.23 -23.34 8.49
C ILE A 258 -13.07 -23.43 6.97
N LYS A 259 -14.09 -22.99 6.25
CA LYS A 259 -14.09 -22.86 4.80
C LYS A 259 -13.71 -21.43 4.42
N VAL A 260 -12.83 -21.28 3.44
CA VAL A 260 -12.44 -20.00 2.86
C VAL A 260 -12.21 -20.12 1.36
N HIS A 261 -12.31 -19.01 0.64
CA HIS A 261 -11.91 -19.01 -0.77
C HIS A 261 -10.48 -19.56 -0.95
N PRO A 262 -10.15 -20.32 -2.01
CA PRO A 262 -8.80 -20.89 -2.23
C PRO A 262 -7.66 -19.89 -2.11
N ARG A 263 -7.85 -18.65 -2.60
CA ARG A 263 -6.87 -17.56 -2.50
C ARG A 263 -6.69 -17.00 -1.09
N SER A 264 -7.55 -17.39 -0.14
CA SER A 264 -7.53 -16.88 1.24
C SER A 264 -7.04 -17.91 2.26
N ILE A 265 -6.72 -19.13 1.85
CA ILE A 265 -6.21 -20.18 2.73
C ILE A 265 -4.97 -19.72 3.51
N SER A 266 -4.00 -19.09 2.84
CA SER A 266 -2.78 -18.61 3.49
C SER A 266 -3.07 -17.49 4.49
N LYS A 267 -3.98 -16.57 4.17
CA LYS A 267 -4.43 -15.49 5.05
C LYS A 267 -5.10 -16.06 6.31
N MET A 268 -5.99 -17.03 6.14
CA MET A 268 -6.67 -17.70 7.26
C MET A 268 -5.70 -18.49 8.14
N ARG A 269 -4.71 -19.15 7.55
CA ARG A 269 -3.69 -19.89 8.33
C ARG A 269 -2.77 -18.97 9.14
N GLY A 270 -2.51 -17.77 8.64
CA GLY A 270 -1.50 -16.88 9.20
C GLY A 270 -0.07 -17.31 8.87
N LEU A 271 0.89 -16.47 9.21
CA LEU A 271 2.30 -16.77 9.00
C LEU A 271 2.72 -17.98 9.87
N LYS A 272 3.28 -19.01 9.23
CA LYS A 272 3.67 -20.26 9.91
C LYS A 272 2.52 -20.93 10.69
N ASN A 273 1.27 -20.82 10.22
CA ASN A 273 0.05 -21.30 10.86
C ASN A 273 -0.33 -20.60 12.18
N SER A 274 0.15 -19.39 12.43
CA SER A 274 -0.08 -18.64 13.68
C SER A 274 -1.57 -18.54 14.07
N ASN A 275 -2.47 -18.30 13.09
CA ASN A 275 -3.91 -18.20 13.36
C ASN A 275 -4.51 -19.52 13.79
N VAL A 276 -4.07 -20.63 13.14
CA VAL A 276 -4.51 -21.98 13.51
C VAL A 276 -4.14 -22.29 14.95
N ASP A 277 -2.90 -22.00 15.34
CA ASP A 277 -2.43 -22.28 16.68
C ASP A 277 -3.12 -21.37 17.72
N THR A 278 -3.34 -20.10 17.40
CA THR A 278 -4.08 -19.16 18.25
C THR A 278 -5.51 -19.61 18.50
N LEU A 279 -6.25 -19.97 17.43
CA LEU A 279 -7.63 -20.42 17.55
C LEU A 279 -7.73 -21.76 18.28
N LYS A 280 -6.84 -22.73 17.99
CA LYS A 280 -6.79 -24.00 18.72
C LYS A 280 -6.58 -23.80 20.22
N LYS A 281 -5.65 -22.91 20.60
CA LYS A 281 -5.37 -22.60 22.01
C LYS A 281 -6.54 -21.87 22.66
N LYS A 282 -7.08 -20.83 22.01
CA LYS A 282 -8.17 -19.98 22.55
C LYS A 282 -9.44 -20.80 22.81
N PHE A 283 -9.84 -21.64 21.87
CA PHE A 283 -11.08 -22.45 21.94
C PHE A 283 -10.84 -23.90 22.40
N ARG A 284 -9.63 -24.25 22.81
CA ARG A 284 -9.24 -25.61 23.27
C ARG A 284 -9.63 -26.71 22.28
N LEU A 285 -9.49 -26.45 20.98
CA LEU A 285 -9.95 -27.36 19.93
C LEU A 285 -9.12 -28.65 19.86
N GLN A 286 -9.79 -29.77 19.63
CA GLN A 286 -9.12 -31.03 19.31
C GLN A 286 -8.42 -30.96 17.94
N SER A 287 -9.10 -30.38 16.94
CA SER A 287 -8.50 -30.13 15.63
C SER A 287 -9.16 -28.93 14.93
N LEU A 288 -8.40 -28.24 14.10
CA LEU A 288 -8.88 -27.17 13.22
C LEU A 288 -8.40 -27.45 11.80
N LYS A 289 -9.34 -27.64 10.87
CA LYS A 289 -9.04 -27.80 9.45
C LYS A 289 -9.44 -26.53 8.69
N ILE A 290 -8.61 -26.13 7.74
CA ILE A 290 -8.92 -25.03 6.81
C ILE A 290 -9.02 -25.63 5.42
N VAL A 291 -10.19 -25.52 4.81
CA VAL A 291 -10.50 -26.14 3.51
C VAL A 291 -10.94 -25.10 2.49
N PRO A 292 -10.61 -25.30 1.20
CA PRO A 292 -11.04 -24.39 0.14
C PRO A 292 -12.54 -24.52 -0.15
N ASP A 293 -13.19 -23.39 -0.44
CA ASP A 293 -14.55 -23.33 -0.96
C ASP A 293 -14.64 -22.16 -1.96
N SER A 294 -14.69 -22.49 -3.26
CA SER A 294 -14.72 -21.51 -4.34
C SER A 294 -16.04 -20.73 -4.45
N SER A 295 -17.08 -21.14 -3.72
CA SER A 295 -18.35 -20.42 -3.67
C SER A 295 -18.32 -19.20 -2.74
N LEU A 296 -17.33 -19.13 -1.85
CA LEU A 296 -17.15 -18.01 -0.94
C LEU A 296 -16.39 -16.87 -1.63
N GLU A 297 -16.70 -15.64 -1.24
CA GLU A 297 -15.89 -14.45 -1.59
C GLU A 297 -14.52 -14.51 -0.93
N GLU A 298 -13.51 -13.84 -1.53
CA GLU A 298 -12.11 -13.87 -1.04
C GLU A 298 -11.93 -13.32 0.38
N ASP A 299 -12.88 -12.53 0.87
CA ASP A 299 -12.86 -11.89 2.18
C ASP A 299 -13.89 -12.46 3.17
N LYS A 300 -14.44 -13.64 2.88
CA LYS A 300 -15.42 -14.35 3.71
C LYS A 300 -14.87 -15.67 4.21
N LEU A 301 -15.45 -16.13 5.31
CA LEU A 301 -15.27 -17.49 5.81
C LEU A 301 -16.60 -18.09 6.30
N ALA A 302 -16.66 -19.40 6.37
CA ALA A 302 -17.79 -20.14 6.93
C ALA A 302 -17.27 -21.21 7.90
N LEU A 303 -18.00 -21.42 8.99
CA LEU A 303 -17.70 -22.44 9.99
C LEU A 303 -18.53 -23.69 9.74
N LEU A 304 -17.90 -24.86 9.92
CA LEU A 304 -18.57 -26.18 10.00
C LEU A 304 -18.12 -26.82 11.31
N LEU A 305 -19.08 -27.14 12.13
CA LEU A 305 -18.92 -27.86 13.38
C LEU A 305 -19.07 -29.36 13.15
#